data_0477b2c7d663ee0c0ae1c8c74efc6420
#
_entry.id   0477b2c7d663ee0c0ae1c8c74efc6420
#
_cell.length_a   1.000
_cell.length_b   1.000
_cell.length_c   1.000
_cell.angle_alpha   90.00
_cell.angle_beta   90.00
_cell.angle_gamma   90.00
#
_symmetry.space_group_name_H-M   'P 1'
#
loop_
_entity.id
_entity.type
_entity.pdbx_description
1 polymer ?
#
loop_
_entity_poly.entity_id
_entity_poly.type
_entity_poly.pdbx_seq_one_letter_code
_entity_poly.pdbx_strand_id
1 'polypeptide(L)'
;MGHPFRCITNNPMLIDRGFTDLEYYETDVLELFRVVFQKVNCGYRLLTHPLTGSIRPDITPYKTVLMSGTAGTIDMESVTLIGKAIRYAEDLYRLRDIPVYKKWGKAAREDFRLIDLSIIERALEVEEMGK
;
A
#
# COMPACT_ATOMS: atom_id res chain seq x y z
N MET A 1 4.57 -23.83 5.35
CA MET A 1 4.13 -23.39 4.03
C MET A 1 3.87 -21.90 4.03
N GLY A 2 4.34 -21.22 3.00
CA GLY A 2 4.16 -19.78 2.90
C GLY A 2 2.72 -19.42 2.58
N HIS A 3 2.31 -18.25 3.02
CA HIS A 3 1.03 -17.69 2.61
C HIS A 3 1.14 -17.15 1.18
N PRO A 4 0.04 -17.20 0.40
CA PRO A 4 0.08 -16.75 -0.99
C PRO A 4 0.21 -15.23 -1.13
N PHE A 5 -0.10 -14.48 -0.08
CA PHE A 5 -0.15 -13.02 -0.10
C PHE A 5 0.57 -12.41 1.09
N ARG A 6 0.98 -11.16 0.92
CA ARG A 6 1.57 -10.35 1.98
C ARG A 6 1.03 -8.94 1.84
N CYS A 7 0.51 -8.35 2.92
CA CYS A 7 0.04 -6.98 2.93
C CYS A 7 1.13 -6.06 3.48
N ILE A 8 1.47 -5.03 2.74
CA ILE A 8 2.40 -3.98 3.16
C ILE A 8 1.54 -2.75 3.42
N THR A 9 1.53 -2.26 4.65
CA THR A 9 0.57 -1.23 5.04
C THR A 9 1.14 -0.25 6.06
N ASN A 10 0.59 0.96 6.05
CA ASN A 10 0.77 1.93 7.13
C ASN A 10 -0.56 2.18 7.86
N ASN A 11 -1.56 1.35 7.62
CA ASN A 11 -2.89 1.49 8.22
C ASN A 11 -3.00 0.60 9.45
N PRO A 12 -3.04 1.19 10.68
CA PRO A 12 -3.09 0.40 11.91
C PRO A 12 -4.38 -0.41 12.06
N MET A 13 -5.43 -0.04 11.34
CA MET A 13 -6.71 -0.74 11.41
C MET A 13 -6.60 -2.20 10.93
N LEU A 14 -5.67 -2.51 10.03
CA LEU A 14 -5.44 -3.88 9.59
C LEU A 14 -4.94 -4.75 10.74
N ILE A 15 -4.11 -4.20 11.62
CA ILE A 15 -3.65 -4.91 12.82
C ILE A 15 -4.84 -5.26 13.70
N ASP A 16 -5.71 -4.28 13.94
CA ASP A 16 -6.89 -4.46 14.80
C ASP A 16 -7.88 -5.47 14.24
N ARG A 17 -7.92 -5.64 12.93
CA ARG A 17 -8.82 -6.59 12.26
C ARG A 17 -8.21 -7.99 12.11
N GLY A 18 -7.04 -8.22 12.67
CA GLY A 18 -6.44 -9.56 12.71
C GLY A 18 -5.90 -10.08 11.39
N PHE A 19 -5.51 -9.20 10.48
CA PHE A 19 -4.85 -9.62 9.25
C PHE A 19 -3.55 -10.35 9.59
N THR A 20 -3.33 -11.51 8.97
CA THR A 20 -2.07 -12.26 9.05
C THR A 20 -1.22 -11.88 7.83
N ASP A 21 0.06 -12.23 7.83
CA ASP A 21 1.00 -11.88 6.75
C ASP A 21 1.02 -10.39 6.46
N LEU A 22 1.10 -9.63 7.52
CA LEU A 22 1.03 -8.19 7.50
C LEU A 22 2.39 -7.62 7.88
N GLU A 23 2.87 -6.67 7.10
CA GLU A 23 4.01 -5.83 7.49
C GLU A 23 3.52 -4.41 7.66
N TYR A 24 3.56 -3.93 8.89
CA TYR A 24 3.08 -2.60 9.24
C TYR A 24 4.26 -1.64 9.41
N TYR A 25 4.14 -0.48 8.79
CA TYR A 25 5.13 0.60 8.89
C TYR A 25 4.43 1.89 9.29
N GLU A 26 4.84 2.49 10.40
CA GLU A 26 4.30 3.77 10.85
C GLU A 26 4.99 4.88 10.07
N THR A 27 4.49 5.15 8.87
CA THR A 27 5.13 6.08 7.94
C THR A 27 4.08 6.66 6.98
N ASP A 28 4.48 7.62 6.15
CA ASP A 28 3.58 8.16 5.13
C ASP A 28 3.52 7.25 3.90
N VAL A 29 2.64 7.58 2.98
CA VAL A 29 2.41 6.76 1.78
C VAL A 29 3.64 6.70 0.89
N LEU A 30 4.37 7.81 0.74
CA LEU A 30 5.57 7.84 -0.08
C LEU A 30 6.65 6.90 0.45
N GLU A 31 6.91 6.94 1.76
CA GLU A 31 7.88 6.04 2.37
C GLU A 31 7.42 4.58 2.30
N LEU A 32 6.11 4.34 2.42
CA LEU A 32 5.56 3.00 2.24
C LEU A 32 5.86 2.48 0.82
N PHE A 33 5.67 3.32 -0.19
CA PHE A 33 5.99 2.96 -1.57
C PHE A 33 7.47 2.63 -1.75
N ARG A 34 8.35 3.33 -1.04
CA ARG A 34 9.79 3.01 -1.07
C ARG A 34 10.10 1.65 -0.47
N VAL A 35 9.40 1.27 0.59
CA VAL A 35 9.48 -0.08 1.16
C VAL A 35 9.04 -1.12 0.13
N VAL A 36 7.92 -0.86 -0.54
CA VAL A 36 7.41 -1.74 -1.60
C VAL A 36 8.42 -1.87 -2.74
N PHE A 37 9.06 -0.76 -3.11
CA PHE A 37 10.10 -0.76 -4.15
C PHE A 37 11.25 -1.72 -3.79
N GLN A 38 11.72 -1.67 -2.54
CA GLN A 38 12.77 -2.57 -2.08
C GLN A 38 12.34 -4.04 -2.17
N LYS A 39 11.10 -4.34 -1.80
CA LYS A 39 10.57 -5.70 -1.88
C LYS A 39 10.44 -6.19 -3.31
N VAL A 40 10.00 -5.34 -4.22
CA VAL A 40 9.91 -5.66 -5.64
C VAL A 40 11.29 -6.00 -6.19
N ASN A 41 12.32 -5.26 -5.77
CA ASN A 41 13.70 -5.54 -6.17
C ASN A 41 14.28 -6.81 -5.53
N CYS A 42 13.63 -7.35 -4.51
CA CYS A 42 13.97 -8.64 -3.91
C CYS A 42 13.18 -9.80 -4.53
N GLY A 43 12.34 -9.53 -5.53
CA GLY A 43 11.62 -10.57 -6.24
C GLY A 43 10.17 -10.76 -5.84
N TYR A 44 9.65 -9.96 -4.92
CA TYR A 44 8.22 -9.96 -4.61
C TYR A 44 7.47 -9.21 -5.70
N ARG A 45 6.27 -9.69 -6.03
CA ARG A 45 5.47 -9.13 -7.11
C ARG A 45 4.27 -8.37 -6.57
N LEU A 46 3.95 -7.24 -7.19
CA LEU A 46 2.72 -6.51 -6.89
C LEU A 46 1.51 -7.30 -7.36
N LEU A 47 0.52 -7.44 -6.48
CA LEU A 47 -0.77 -8.05 -6.81
C LEU A 47 -1.87 -7.00 -6.93
N THR A 48 -1.68 -5.82 -6.29
CA THR A 48 -2.55 -4.68 -6.49
C THR A 48 -1.75 -3.52 -7.05
N HIS A 49 -2.42 -2.65 -7.81
CA HIS A 49 -1.78 -1.43 -8.27
C HIS A 49 -1.53 -0.52 -7.05
N PRO A 50 -0.34 0.12 -6.93
CA PRO A 50 -0.05 0.97 -5.77
C PRO A 50 -1.04 2.13 -5.59
N LEU A 51 -1.70 2.56 -6.66
CA LEU A 51 -2.67 3.65 -6.63
C LEU A 51 -4.11 3.15 -6.67
N THR A 52 -4.35 1.90 -6.33
CA THR A 52 -5.70 1.30 -6.28
C THR A 52 -6.61 2.14 -5.39
N GLY A 53 -7.86 2.33 -5.84
CA GLY A 53 -8.85 3.13 -5.11
C GLY A 53 -8.91 4.58 -5.57
N SER A 54 -8.00 5.00 -6.44
CA SER A 54 -8.00 6.32 -7.07
C SER A 54 -7.90 7.51 -6.11
N ILE A 55 -7.55 7.28 -4.84
CA ILE A 55 -7.31 8.38 -3.91
C ILE A 55 -5.83 8.76 -4.03
N ARG A 56 -5.59 10.04 -4.27
CA ARG A 56 -4.23 10.56 -4.45
C ARG A 56 -3.40 10.36 -3.16
N PRO A 57 -2.12 9.97 -3.30
CA PRO A 57 -1.26 9.72 -2.13
C PRO A 57 -0.95 10.96 -1.31
N ASP A 58 -1.19 12.16 -1.85
CA ASP A 58 -1.06 13.42 -1.10
C ASP A 58 -2.34 13.79 -0.36
N ILE A 59 -3.41 13.02 -0.50
CA ILE A 59 -4.69 13.22 0.17
C ILE A 59 -4.89 12.19 1.27
N THR A 60 -4.77 10.89 0.94
CA THR A 60 -4.92 9.86 1.96
C THR A 60 -3.63 9.65 2.74
N PRO A 61 -3.70 9.59 4.09
CA PRO A 61 -2.53 9.23 4.88
C PRO A 61 -2.26 7.72 4.92
N TYR A 62 -3.18 6.88 4.42
CA TYR A 62 -3.07 5.43 4.54
C TYR A 62 -3.16 4.71 3.21
N LYS A 63 -2.33 3.70 3.04
CA LYS A 63 -2.32 2.84 1.86
C LYS A 63 -1.93 1.42 2.25
N THR A 64 -2.50 0.45 1.55
CA THR A 64 -2.12 -0.94 1.69
C THR A 64 -1.85 -1.51 0.31
N VAL A 65 -0.73 -2.21 0.17
CA VAL A 65 -0.33 -2.84 -1.09
C VAL A 65 -0.28 -4.35 -0.87
N LEU A 66 -0.94 -5.10 -1.74
CA LEU A 66 -0.92 -6.55 -1.71
C LEU A 66 0.21 -7.04 -2.61
N MET A 67 1.05 -7.90 -2.07
CA MET A 67 2.19 -8.48 -2.78
C MET A 67 2.16 -10.00 -2.71
N SER A 68 2.90 -10.65 -3.58
CA SER A 68 3.10 -12.10 -3.51
C SER A 68 3.71 -12.48 -2.16
N GLY A 69 3.36 -13.66 -1.66
CA GLY A 69 3.85 -14.13 -0.36
C GLY A 69 5.28 -14.65 -0.40
N THR A 70 5.78 -14.97 -1.59
CA THR A 70 7.14 -15.49 -1.79
C THR A 70 7.86 -14.68 -2.85
N ALA A 71 9.18 -14.59 -2.70
CA ALA A 71 10.03 -13.93 -3.69
C ALA A 71 10.41 -14.90 -4.79
N GLY A 72 10.53 -14.38 -6.00
CA GLY A 72 10.97 -15.15 -7.16
C GLY A 72 11.85 -14.28 -8.05
N THR A 73 11.77 -14.51 -9.35
CA THR A 73 12.45 -13.67 -10.33
C THR A 73 11.84 -12.27 -10.28
N ILE A 74 12.67 -11.25 -10.42
CA ILE A 74 12.21 -9.86 -10.41
C ILE A 74 11.21 -9.64 -11.54
N ASP A 75 10.03 -9.11 -11.18
CA ASP A 75 8.97 -8.81 -12.12
C ASP A 75 9.09 -7.37 -12.59
N MET A 76 9.49 -7.19 -13.84
CA MET A 76 9.74 -5.86 -14.39
C MET A 76 8.51 -4.98 -14.45
N GLU A 77 7.32 -5.56 -14.61
CA GLU A 77 6.07 -4.80 -14.56
C GLU A 77 5.87 -4.18 -13.17
N SER A 78 6.14 -4.95 -12.12
CA SER A 78 6.06 -4.44 -10.74
C SER A 78 7.07 -3.33 -10.49
N VAL A 79 8.31 -3.48 -11.00
CA VAL A 79 9.34 -2.43 -10.90
C VAL A 79 8.84 -1.13 -11.54
N THR A 80 8.29 -1.24 -12.74
CA THR A 80 7.79 -0.08 -13.48
C THR A 80 6.63 0.60 -12.76
N LEU A 81 5.66 -0.18 -12.29
CA LEU A 81 4.48 0.35 -11.61
C LEU A 81 4.83 1.08 -10.32
N ILE A 82 5.65 0.47 -9.47
CA ILE A 82 6.01 1.11 -8.20
C ILE A 82 6.91 2.33 -8.42
N GLY A 83 7.79 2.27 -9.41
CA GLY A 83 8.63 3.41 -9.77
C GLY A 83 7.81 4.62 -10.20
N LYS A 84 6.78 4.40 -11.02
CA LYS A 84 5.87 5.46 -11.45
C LYS A 84 5.05 6.01 -10.28
N ALA A 85 4.59 5.13 -9.38
CA ALA A 85 3.82 5.55 -8.21
C ALA A 85 4.67 6.43 -7.28
N ILE A 86 5.94 6.08 -7.08
CA ILE A 86 6.86 6.87 -6.28
C ILE A 86 7.05 8.26 -6.88
N ARG A 87 7.33 8.34 -8.18
CA ARG A 87 7.52 9.65 -8.84
C ARG A 87 6.27 10.51 -8.76
N TYR A 88 5.10 9.90 -8.96
CA TYR A 88 3.83 10.61 -8.84
C TYR A 88 3.63 11.15 -7.42
N ALA A 89 3.89 10.33 -6.40
CA ALA A 89 3.77 10.75 -5.01
C ALA A 89 4.78 11.85 -4.66
N GLU A 90 6.02 11.71 -5.11
CA GLU A 90 7.04 12.74 -4.90
C GLU A 90 6.63 14.09 -5.48
N ASP A 91 6.09 14.08 -6.70
CA ASP A 91 5.64 15.31 -7.36
C ASP A 91 4.50 15.97 -6.58
N LEU A 92 3.54 15.18 -6.13
CA LEU A 92 2.40 15.69 -5.35
C LEU A 92 2.87 16.23 -3.99
N TYR A 93 3.78 15.54 -3.32
CA TYR A 93 4.26 15.94 -2.00
C TYR A 93 5.05 17.26 -2.07
N ARG A 94 5.77 17.52 -3.17
CA ARG A 94 6.48 18.78 -3.35
C ARG A 94 5.56 20.00 -3.41
N LEU A 95 4.29 19.80 -3.74
CA LEU A 95 3.30 20.86 -3.80
C LEU A 95 2.64 21.13 -2.44
N ARG A 96 3.04 20.41 -1.39
CA ARG A 96 2.42 20.51 -0.07
C ARG A 96 3.39 21.09 0.94
N ASP A 97 2.92 22.09 1.70
CA ASP A 97 3.68 22.71 2.79
C ASP A 97 3.53 21.93 4.09
N ILE A 98 2.47 21.15 4.22
CA ILE A 98 2.14 20.42 5.45
C ILE A 98 2.08 18.92 5.14
N PRO A 99 2.73 18.07 5.97
CA PRO A 99 2.64 16.63 5.79
C PRO A 99 1.18 16.15 5.79
N VAL A 100 0.87 15.23 4.89
CA VAL A 100 -0.50 14.75 4.66
C VAL A 100 -1.16 14.26 5.95
N TYR A 101 -0.44 13.51 6.77
CA TYR A 101 -0.99 12.94 8.00
C TYR A 101 -1.36 14.01 9.04
N LYS A 102 -0.79 15.22 8.95
CA LYS A 102 -1.10 16.33 9.86
C LYS A 102 -2.25 17.19 9.37
N LYS A 103 -2.63 17.04 8.11
CA LYS A 103 -3.69 17.83 7.49
C LYS A 103 -5.08 17.47 8.02
N TRP A 104 -5.29 16.20 8.34
CA TRP A 104 -6.60 15.67 8.68
C TRP A 104 -6.78 15.48 10.18
N GLY A 105 -7.96 15.83 10.69
CA GLY A 105 -8.34 15.55 12.06
C GLY A 105 -8.62 14.06 12.28
N LYS A 106 -8.88 13.70 13.54
CA LYS A 106 -9.07 12.30 13.95
C LYS A 106 -10.18 11.59 13.17
N ALA A 107 -11.34 12.26 13.02
CA ALA A 107 -12.49 11.66 12.34
C ALA A 107 -12.19 11.39 10.87
N ALA A 108 -11.59 12.35 10.18
CA ALA A 108 -11.23 12.19 8.77
C ALA A 108 -10.17 11.09 8.58
N ARG A 109 -9.19 11.01 9.48
CA ARG A 109 -8.18 9.94 9.42
C ARG A 109 -8.81 8.57 9.59
N GLU A 110 -9.78 8.45 10.48
CA GLU A 110 -10.50 7.19 10.68
C GLU A 110 -11.27 6.78 9.42
N ASP A 111 -11.90 7.74 8.74
CA ASP A 111 -12.58 7.48 7.49
C ASP A 111 -11.61 6.98 6.41
N PHE A 112 -10.43 7.58 6.31
CA PHE A 112 -9.40 7.13 5.37
C PHE A 112 -8.91 5.71 5.69
N ARG A 113 -8.80 5.36 6.98
CA ARG A 113 -8.45 4.01 7.40
C ARG A 113 -9.49 2.99 6.95
N LEU A 114 -10.78 3.34 7.12
CA LEU A 114 -11.89 2.47 6.71
C LEU A 114 -11.94 2.29 5.19
N ILE A 115 -11.71 3.36 4.43
CA ILE A 115 -11.68 3.29 2.98
C ILE A 115 -10.55 2.38 2.51
N ASP A 116 -9.35 2.55 3.05
CA ASP A 116 -8.21 1.72 2.70
C ASP A 116 -8.46 0.25 3.04
N LEU A 117 -9.01 -0.02 4.23
CA LEU A 117 -9.37 -1.37 4.65
C LEU A 117 -10.35 -2.00 3.67
N SER A 118 -11.38 -1.25 3.27
CA SER A 118 -12.39 -1.72 2.32
C SER A 118 -11.77 -2.09 0.97
N ILE A 119 -10.83 -1.28 0.50
CA ILE A 119 -10.14 -1.52 -0.77
C ILE A 119 -9.32 -2.81 -0.71
N ILE A 120 -8.56 -3.02 0.36
CA ILE A 120 -7.72 -4.21 0.46
C ILE A 120 -8.55 -5.48 0.70
N GLU A 121 -9.63 -5.39 1.44
CA GLU A 121 -10.53 -6.53 1.63
C GLU A 121 -11.10 -7.00 0.29
N ARG A 122 -11.52 -6.07 -0.56
CA ARG A 122 -12.02 -6.39 -1.90
C ARG A 122 -10.92 -7.00 -2.77
N ALA A 123 -9.71 -6.47 -2.71
CA ALA A 123 -8.58 -6.99 -3.48
C ALA A 123 -8.26 -8.44 -3.07
N LEU A 124 -8.32 -8.74 -1.79
CA LEU A 124 -8.10 -10.09 -1.27
C LEU A 124 -9.18 -11.06 -1.76
N GLU A 125 -10.44 -10.63 -1.80
CA GLU A 125 -11.54 -11.43 -2.34
C GLU A 125 -11.28 -11.80 -3.81
N VAL A 126 -10.85 -10.82 -4.61
CA VAL A 126 -10.55 -11.04 -6.03
C VAL A 126 -9.42 -12.05 -6.21
N GLU A 127 -8.34 -11.92 -5.43
CA GLU A 127 -7.20 -12.84 -5.51
C GLU A 127 -7.58 -14.25 -5.06
N GLU A 128 -8.40 -14.39 -4.03
CA GLU A 128 -8.88 -15.68 -3.57
C GLU A 128 -9.79 -16.35 -4.59
N MET A 129 -10.63 -15.58 -5.27
CA MET A 129 -11.52 -16.07 -6.31
C MET A 129 -10.76 -16.49 -7.58
N GLY A 130 -9.61 -15.91 -7.85
CA GLY A 130 -8.78 -16.20 -9.00
C GLY A 130 -8.03 -17.52 -8.91
N LYS A 131 -8.13 -18.21 -7.78
CA LYS A 131 -7.53 -19.53 -7.57
C LYS A 131 -8.56 -20.61 -7.81
#